data_1367eb1a6955172eab9e2892ab1906fc
#
_entry.id   1367eb1a6955172eab9e2892ab1906fc
#
_cell.length_a   1.000
_cell.length_b   1.000
_cell.length_c   1.000
_cell.angle_alpha   90.00
_cell.angle_beta   90.00
_cell.angle_gamma   90.00
#
_symmetry.space_group_name_H-M   'P 1'
#
loop_
_entity.id
_entity.type
_entity.pdbx_description
1 polymer ?
#
loop_
_entity_poly.entity_id
_entity_poly.type
_entity_poly.pdbx_seq_one_letter_code
_entity_poly.pdbx_strand_id
1 'polypeptide(L)'
;MSHPHDTGIQDLEAPVVLVVPADPSFVRLARLVVSSLAADLAFDFDEIEDLRIAADELVSAAIGAAEPFSPVRIQLTTGQGVLSLEASAATSTLGAELDPLAAQIVEALVASHDVSTAGGFITVKFRSHTPGSSQHLA
;
A
#
# COMPACT_ATOMS: atom_id res chain seq x y z
N MET A 1 17.36 19.29 15.97
CA MET A 1 18.38 18.58 15.22
C MET A 1 18.15 17.08 15.26
N SER A 2 18.15 16.47 14.11
CA SER A 2 17.98 15.04 14.03
C SER A 2 19.23 14.33 14.57
N HIS A 3 19.06 13.28 15.32
CA HIS A 3 20.16 12.51 15.85
C HIS A 3 20.59 11.42 14.90
N PRO A 4 21.90 11.21 14.71
CA PRO A 4 22.35 10.16 13.80
C PRO A 4 21.87 8.78 14.17
N HIS A 5 21.55 8.57 15.45
CA HIS A 5 21.08 7.28 15.93
C HIS A 5 19.56 7.18 15.99
N ASP A 6 18.87 8.20 15.53
CA ASP A 6 17.43 8.05 15.34
C ASP A 6 17.23 6.97 14.30
N THR A 7 16.78 5.83 14.77
CA THR A 7 16.54 4.72 13.88
C THR A 7 15.14 4.83 13.32
N GLY A 8 14.98 4.28 12.17
CA GLY A 8 13.68 4.25 11.54
C GLY A 8 13.42 5.47 10.69
N ILE A 9 12.49 5.28 9.80
CA ILE A 9 12.02 6.30 8.90
C ILE A 9 10.84 6.98 9.55
N GLN A 10 10.94 8.30 9.75
CA GLN A 10 9.83 9.04 10.34
C GLN A 10 9.01 9.71 9.25
N ASP A 11 9.58 10.71 8.61
CA ASP A 11 8.92 11.38 7.51
C ASP A 11 9.85 11.35 6.31
N LEU A 12 9.38 10.81 5.22
CA LEU A 12 10.15 10.79 3.98
C LEU A 12 10.02 12.14 3.28
N GLU A 13 11.15 12.71 2.89
CA GLU A 13 11.15 13.94 2.10
C GLU A 13 10.67 13.67 0.68
N ALA A 14 10.86 12.45 0.21
CA ALA A 14 10.41 12.01 -1.10
C ALA A 14 9.80 10.62 -0.96
N PRO A 15 8.85 10.28 -1.83
CA PRO A 15 8.27 8.95 -1.78
C PRO A 15 9.30 7.87 -2.17
N VAL A 16 9.11 6.68 -1.62
CA VAL A 16 9.75 5.48 -2.16
C VAL A 16 8.92 5.05 -3.35
N VAL A 17 9.54 4.89 -4.49
CA VAL A 17 8.84 4.53 -5.72
C VAL A 17 9.37 3.20 -6.26
N LEU A 18 8.44 2.33 -6.59
CA LEU A 18 8.71 1.03 -7.18
C LEU A 18 7.90 0.95 -8.47
N VAL A 19 8.55 0.57 -9.56
CA VAL A 19 7.84 0.34 -10.82
C VAL A 19 8.02 -1.10 -11.23
N VAL A 20 6.93 -1.81 -11.41
CA VAL A 20 6.95 -3.23 -11.76
C VAL A 20 6.02 -3.48 -12.95
N PRO A 21 6.27 -4.55 -13.71
CA PRO A 21 5.31 -4.95 -14.74
C PRO A 21 3.98 -5.38 -14.14
N ALA A 22 2.89 -5.20 -14.87
CA ALA A 22 1.56 -5.66 -14.45
C ALA A 22 1.47 -7.18 -14.61
N ASP A 23 2.06 -7.88 -13.66
CA ASP A 23 2.11 -9.33 -13.60
C ASP A 23 1.99 -9.71 -12.12
N PRO A 24 1.08 -10.62 -11.77
CA PRO A 24 0.85 -11.00 -10.37
C PRO A 24 2.10 -11.43 -9.60
N SER A 25 3.12 -11.96 -10.28
CA SER A 25 4.34 -12.39 -9.60
C SER A 25 5.10 -11.24 -8.94
N PHE A 26 4.81 -9.98 -9.29
CA PHE A 26 5.49 -8.83 -8.73
C PHE A 26 4.80 -8.23 -7.49
N VAL A 27 3.63 -8.74 -7.12
CA VAL A 27 2.93 -8.26 -5.89
C VAL A 27 3.82 -8.44 -4.67
N ARG A 28 4.62 -9.50 -4.61
CA ARG A 28 5.51 -9.78 -3.49
C ARG A 28 6.51 -8.66 -3.22
N LEU A 29 6.91 -7.92 -4.25
CA LEU A 29 7.84 -6.80 -4.06
C LEU A 29 7.18 -5.66 -3.28
N ALA A 30 5.91 -5.39 -3.57
CA ALA A 30 5.16 -4.40 -2.80
C ALA A 30 5.05 -4.82 -1.34
N ARG A 31 4.77 -6.09 -1.07
CA ARG A 31 4.71 -6.59 0.30
C ARG A 31 6.03 -6.42 1.04
N LEU A 32 7.14 -6.70 0.38
CA LEU A 32 8.47 -6.57 0.98
C LEU A 32 8.78 -5.11 1.34
N VAL A 33 8.48 -4.19 0.44
CA VAL A 33 8.74 -2.77 0.69
C VAL A 33 7.85 -2.26 1.83
N VAL A 34 6.56 -2.61 1.82
CA VAL A 34 5.64 -2.23 2.89
C VAL A 34 6.13 -2.76 4.24
N SER A 35 6.53 -4.02 4.29
CA SER A 35 7.00 -4.63 5.54
C SER A 35 8.25 -3.92 6.06
N SER A 36 9.17 -3.59 5.17
CA SER A 36 10.41 -2.92 5.54
C SER A 36 10.15 -1.53 6.11
N LEU A 37 9.31 -0.74 5.44
CA LEU A 37 8.99 0.60 5.92
C LEU A 37 8.18 0.56 7.21
N ALA A 38 7.24 -0.37 7.32
CA ALA A 38 6.42 -0.50 8.53
C ALA A 38 7.27 -0.86 9.74
N ALA A 39 8.25 -1.74 9.57
CA ALA A 39 9.16 -2.09 10.66
C ALA A 39 9.92 -0.86 11.15
N ASP A 40 10.35 0.01 10.22
CA ASP A 40 11.06 1.24 10.58
C ASP A 40 10.18 2.27 11.28
N LEU A 41 8.86 2.18 11.09
CA LEU A 41 7.90 3.09 11.73
C LEU A 41 7.40 2.59 13.07
N ALA A 42 7.99 1.53 13.60
CA ALA A 42 7.64 0.95 14.89
C ALA A 42 6.25 0.30 14.93
N PHE A 43 5.73 -0.14 13.80
CA PHE A 43 4.58 -1.03 13.80
C PHE A 43 4.96 -2.38 14.42
N ASP A 44 4.04 -2.99 15.16
CA ASP A 44 4.30 -4.31 15.70
C ASP A 44 4.09 -5.39 14.63
N PHE A 45 4.38 -6.64 14.99
CA PHE A 45 4.31 -7.75 14.03
C PHE A 45 2.92 -7.88 13.41
N ASP A 46 1.87 -7.82 14.22
CA ASP A 46 0.51 -7.96 13.72
C ASP A 46 0.11 -6.80 12.82
N GLU A 47 0.52 -5.60 13.17
CA GLU A 47 0.27 -4.42 12.35
C GLU A 47 0.99 -4.51 11.00
N ILE A 48 2.21 -5.01 11.00
CA ILE A 48 2.96 -5.22 9.74
C ILE A 48 2.26 -6.25 8.87
N GLU A 49 1.78 -7.34 9.46
CA GLU A 49 1.03 -8.35 8.73
C GLU A 49 -0.25 -7.76 8.12
N ASP A 50 -0.96 -6.93 8.86
CA ASP A 50 -2.15 -6.26 8.37
C ASP A 50 -1.84 -5.40 7.13
N LEU A 51 -0.75 -4.64 7.19
CA LEU A 51 -0.36 -3.79 6.07
C LEU A 51 0.08 -4.59 4.85
N ARG A 52 0.74 -5.73 5.08
CA ARG A 52 1.11 -6.64 3.98
C ARG A 52 -0.12 -7.18 3.28
N ILE A 53 -1.14 -7.57 4.03
CA ILE A 53 -2.39 -8.07 3.46
C ILE A 53 -3.11 -6.97 2.68
N ALA A 54 -3.18 -5.76 3.23
CA ALA A 54 -3.80 -4.64 2.53
C ALA A 54 -3.08 -4.32 1.22
N ALA A 55 -1.75 -4.31 1.25
CA ALA A 55 -0.97 -4.08 0.05
C ALA A 55 -1.20 -5.18 -0.99
N ASP A 56 -1.26 -6.44 -0.54
CA ASP A 56 -1.50 -7.57 -1.42
C ASP A 56 -2.83 -7.42 -2.15
N GLU A 57 -3.89 -7.12 -1.42
CA GLU A 57 -5.23 -6.97 -2.00
C GLU A 57 -5.30 -5.80 -2.99
N LEU A 58 -4.78 -4.65 -2.60
CA LEU A 58 -4.90 -3.45 -3.44
C LEU A 58 -3.97 -3.49 -4.65
N VAL A 59 -2.72 -3.90 -4.48
CA VAL A 59 -1.79 -3.97 -5.60
C VAL A 59 -2.22 -5.07 -6.57
N SER A 60 -2.73 -6.18 -6.06
CA SER A 60 -3.28 -7.25 -6.92
C SER A 60 -4.45 -6.74 -7.75
N ALA A 61 -5.30 -5.90 -7.16
CA ALA A 61 -6.41 -5.31 -7.90
C ALA A 61 -5.92 -4.39 -9.02
N ALA A 62 -4.91 -3.57 -8.74
CA ALA A 62 -4.33 -2.68 -9.74
C ALA A 62 -3.69 -3.48 -10.88
N ILE A 63 -2.93 -4.50 -10.54
CA ILE A 63 -2.28 -5.37 -11.54
C ILE A 63 -3.33 -6.11 -12.37
N GLY A 64 -4.37 -6.62 -11.72
CA GLY A 64 -5.43 -7.35 -12.42
C GLY A 64 -6.22 -6.49 -13.40
N ALA A 65 -6.38 -5.21 -13.12
CA ALA A 65 -7.10 -4.28 -13.99
C ALA A 65 -6.19 -3.61 -15.02
N ALA A 66 -4.88 -3.66 -14.83
CA ALA A 66 -3.93 -2.98 -15.71
C ALA A 66 -3.82 -3.66 -17.07
N GLU A 67 -3.39 -2.88 -18.06
CA GLU A 67 -2.98 -3.47 -19.33
C GLU A 67 -1.84 -4.46 -19.07
N PRO A 68 -1.88 -5.66 -19.67
CA PRO A 68 -0.87 -6.69 -19.37
C PRO A 68 0.56 -6.18 -19.55
N PHE A 69 1.40 -6.46 -18.56
CA PHE A 69 2.81 -6.10 -18.55
C PHE A 69 3.12 -4.61 -18.66
N SER A 70 2.11 -3.75 -18.57
CA SER A 70 2.34 -2.31 -18.49
C SER A 70 2.97 -1.96 -17.14
N PRO A 71 3.64 -0.79 -17.04
CA PRO A 71 4.23 -0.38 -15.78
C PRO A 71 3.17 -0.11 -14.72
N VAL A 72 3.37 -0.65 -13.53
CA VAL A 72 2.59 -0.32 -12.34
C VAL A 72 3.51 0.48 -11.43
N ARG A 73 3.15 1.72 -11.17
CA ARG A 73 3.94 2.61 -10.32
C ARG A 73 3.36 2.54 -8.91
N ILE A 74 4.20 2.12 -7.98
CA ILE A 74 3.82 1.97 -6.57
C ILE A 74 4.61 3.01 -5.79
N GLN A 75 3.92 3.86 -5.07
CA GLN A 75 4.51 4.96 -4.34
C GLN A 75 4.15 4.84 -2.87
N LEU A 76 5.15 4.92 -2.01
CA LEU A 76 4.95 4.84 -0.57
C LEU A 76 5.49 6.10 0.07
N THR A 77 4.71 6.64 0.98
CA THR A 77 5.09 7.82 1.74
C THR A 77 4.86 7.55 3.22
N THR A 78 5.63 8.24 4.05
CA THR A 78 5.46 8.17 5.50
C THR A 78 5.35 9.58 6.04
N GLY A 79 4.55 9.74 7.08
CA GLY A 79 4.42 11.03 7.75
C GLY A 79 3.59 10.86 9.00
N GLN A 80 4.06 11.39 10.11
CA GLN A 80 3.36 11.39 11.39
C GLN A 80 2.94 9.97 11.82
N GLY A 81 3.81 9.01 11.57
CA GLY A 81 3.56 7.62 11.93
C GLY A 81 2.64 6.88 10.98
N VAL A 82 2.19 7.52 9.91
CA VAL A 82 1.29 6.91 8.94
C VAL A 82 2.06 6.45 7.73
N LEU A 83 1.78 5.24 7.27
CA LEU A 83 2.30 4.71 6.01
C LEU A 83 1.18 4.77 4.99
N SER A 84 1.46 5.39 3.85
CA SER A 84 0.52 5.49 2.75
C SER A 84 1.09 4.82 1.51
N LEU A 85 0.23 4.11 0.80
CA LEU A 85 0.59 3.47 -0.46
C LEU A 85 -0.38 3.93 -1.54
N GLU A 86 0.15 4.21 -2.72
CA GLU A 86 -0.65 4.48 -3.90
C GLU A 86 -0.03 3.74 -5.08
N ALA A 87 -0.84 2.98 -5.80
CA ALA A 87 -0.38 2.29 -7.00
C ALA A 87 -1.27 2.70 -8.17
N SER A 88 -0.66 2.91 -9.32
CA SER A 88 -1.39 3.31 -10.53
C SER A 88 -0.84 2.60 -11.75
N ALA A 89 -1.73 2.36 -12.71
CA ALA A 89 -1.39 1.68 -13.96
C ALA A 89 -2.40 2.06 -15.05
N ALA A 90 -1.97 1.96 -16.28
CA ALA A 90 -2.89 2.12 -17.41
C ALA A 90 -3.92 1.00 -17.41
N THR A 91 -5.17 1.32 -17.69
CA THR A 91 -6.24 0.34 -17.75
C THR A 91 -7.27 0.73 -18.80
N SER A 92 -7.88 -0.28 -19.41
CA SER A 92 -9.06 -0.09 -20.23
C SER A 92 -10.36 -0.43 -19.47
N THR A 93 -10.22 -0.90 -18.23
CA THR A 93 -11.37 -1.22 -17.39
C THR A 93 -11.99 0.07 -16.85
N LEU A 94 -13.32 0.16 -16.91
CA LEU A 94 -14.06 1.29 -16.34
C LEU A 94 -14.69 0.85 -15.03
N GLY A 95 -14.64 1.73 -14.02
CA GLY A 95 -15.31 1.46 -12.76
C GLY A 95 -14.74 0.29 -11.99
N ALA A 96 -13.42 0.11 -12.04
CA ALA A 96 -12.79 -0.97 -11.27
C ALA A 96 -13.02 -0.79 -9.78
N GLU A 97 -13.30 -1.88 -9.09
CA GLU A 97 -13.47 -1.89 -7.63
C GLU A 97 -12.95 -3.20 -7.07
N LEU A 98 -12.67 -3.21 -5.79
CA LEU A 98 -12.34 -4.46 -5.11
C LEU A 98 -13.58 -5.34 -5.07
N ASP A 99 -13.37 -6.66 -5.14
CA ASP A 99 -14.49 -7.54 -4.88
C ASP A 99 -14.93 -7.37 -3.41
N PRO A 100 -16.19 -7.71 -3.07
CA PRO A 100 -16.73 -7.42 -1.74
C PRO A 100 -15.93 -8.00 -0.59
N LEU A 101 -15.36 -9.19 -0.75
CA LEU A 101 -14.57 -9.81 0.31
C LEU A 101 -13.25 -9.06 0.51
N ALA A 102 -12.56 -8.75 -0.59
CA ALA A 102 -11.31 -7.99 -0.52
C ALA A 102 -11.55 -6.62 0.12
N ALA A 103 -12.65 -5.96 -0.24
CA ALA A 103 -13.00 -4.66 0.34
C ALA A 103 -13.19 -4.75 1.85
N GLN A 104 -13.88 -5.78 2.33
CA GLN A 104 -14.06 -6.00 3.76
C GLN A 104 -12.74 -6.24 4.47
N ILE A 105 -11.86 -7.02 3.87
CA ILE A 105 -10.55 -7.31 4.43
C ILE A 105 -9.75 -6.01 4.57
N VAL A 106 -9.64 -5.24 3.50
CA VAL A 106 -8.86 -4.01 3.52
C VAL A 106 -9.45 -3.01 4.52
N GLU A 107 -10.77 -2.85 4.54
CA GLU A 107 -11.43 -1.93 5.44
C GLU A 107 -11.13 -2.24 6.90
N ALA A 108 -10.99 -3.51 7.24
CA ALA A 108 -10.68 -3.92 8.62
C ALA A 108 -9.22 -3.64 9.00
N LEU A 109 -8.32 -3.46 8.03
CA LEU A 109 -6.88 -3.46 8.27
C LEU A 109 -6.24 -2.07 8.20
N VAL A 110 -6.87 -1.11 7.55
CA VAL A 110 -6.28 0.22 7.34
C VAL A 110 -7.26 1.31 7.73
N ALA A 111 -6.74 2.53 7.89
CA ALA A 111 -7.57 3.68 8.28
C ALA A 111 -8.46 4.12 7.14
N SER A 112 -7.97 4.08 5.91
CA SER A 112 -8.75 4.42 4.72
C SER A 112 -8.17 3.75 3.49
N HIS A 113 -9.01 3.52 2.49
CA HIS A 113 -8.55 3.00 1.20
C HIS A 113 -9.49 3.49 0.10
N ASP A 114 -9.01 3.44 -1.12
CA ASP A 114 -9.78 3.82 -2.29
C ASP A 114 -9.31 3.07 -3.53
N VAL A 115 -10.23 2.77 -4.42
CA VAL A 115 -9.94 2.23 -5.75
C VAL A 115 -10.74 3.05 -6.74
N SER A 116 -10.07 3.62 -7.73
CA SER A 116 -10.74 4.46 -8.72
C SER A 116 -10.14 4.28 -10.10
N THR A 117 -10.96 4.53 -11.12
CA THR A 117 -10.48 4.59 -12.50
C THR A 117 -10.86 5.95 -13.07
N ALA A 118 -9.90 6.59 -13.71
CA ALA A 118 -10.11 7.87 -14.35
C ALA A 118 -9.03 8.09 -15.42
N GLY A 119 -9.43 8.64 -16.56
CA GLY A 119 -8.48 9.02 -17.60
C GLY A 119 -7.63 7.88 -18.14
N GLY A 120 -8.15 6.67 -18.14
CA GLY A 120 -7.41 5.51 -18.62
C GLY A 120 -6.43 4.92 -17.62
N PHE A 121 -6.54 5.30 -16.36
CA PHE A 121 -5.69 4.78 -15.28
C PHE A 121 -6.53 4.24 -14.14
N ILE A 122 -6.05 3.14 -13.55
CA ILE A 122 -6.54 2.68 -12.25
C ILE A 122 -5.59 3.18 -11.18
N THR A 123 -6.16 3.63 -10.08
CA THR A 123 -5.40 4.04 -8.90
C THR A 123 -5.99 3.34 -7.67
N VAL A 124 -5.13 2.70 -6.91
CA VAL A 124 -5.49 2.12 -5.62
C VAL A 124 -4.65 2.78 -4.55
N LYS A 125 -5.21 2.96 -3.36
CA LYS A 125 -4.44 3.57 -2.27
C LYS A 125 -4.97 3.16 -0.92
N PHE A 126 -4.09 3.22 0.09
CA PHE A 126 -4.48 3.11 1.48
C PHE A 126 -3.62 4.02 2.36
N ARG A 127 -4.16 4.33 3.53
CA ARG A 127 -3.41 4.95 4.63
C ARG A 127 -3.54 4.04 5.83
N SER A 128 -2.42 3.78 6.48
CA SER A 128 -2.40 2.96 7.69
C SER A 128 -2.99 3.72 8.88
N HIS A 129 -3.35 2.99 9.92
CA HIS A 129 -3.47 3.58 11.25
C HIS A 129 -2.08 3.97 11.73
N THR A 130 -1.98 4.74 12.80
CA THR A 130 -0.71 4.99 13.46
C THR A 130 -0.33 3.76 14.27
N PRO A 131 0.99 3.53 14.48
CA PRO A 131 1.41 2.38 15.29
C PRO A 131 0.81 2.42 16.68
N GLY A 132 0.34 1.26 17.15
CA GLY A 132 -0.23 1.14 18.49
C GLY A 132 -1.68 1.59 18.61
N SER A 133 -2.28 2.15 17.55
CA SER A 133 -3.68 2.58 17.58
C SER A 133 -4.64 1.48 17.13
N SER A 134 -4.10 0.45 16.53
CA SER A 134 -4.89 -0.67 16.05
C SER A 134 -5.51 -1.40 17.23
N GLN A 135 -6.80 -1.69 17.14
CA GLN A 135 -7.50 -2.38 18.20
C GLN A 135 -7.41 -3.88 17.99
N HIS A 136 -6.35 -4.46 18.50
CA HIS A 136 -6.27 -5.90 18.57
C HIS A 136 -7.05 -6.34 19.79
N LEU A 137 -8.35 -6.32 19.66
CA LEU A 137 -9.18 -6.71 20.77
C LEU A 137 -8.99 -8.18 21.05
N ALA A 138 -8.57 -8.40 22.25
CA ALA A 138 -8.52 -9.75 22.75
C ALA A 138 -9.94 -10.29 22.83
#